data_3c19f5d61445b73397fe2da2de2a10e9
#
_entry.id   3c19f5d61445b73397fe2da2de2a10e9
#
_cell.length_a   1.000
_cell.length_b   1.000
_cell.length_c   1.000
_cell.angle_alpha   90.00
_cell.angle_beta   90.00
_cell.angle_gamma   90.00
#
_symmetry.space_group_name_H-M   'P 1'
#
loop_
_entity.id
_entity.type
_entity.pdbx_description
1 polymer ?
#
loop_
_entity_poly.entity_id
_entity_poly.type
_entity_poly.pdbx_seq_one_letter_code
_entity_poly.pdbx_strand_id
1 'polypeptide(L)'
;MNLNQDKSDLLNCLLHWERHAPETIYLSQPYPDGRVVDYTWREVADQARRMAAYLQTLNLPAGSNIALLGKNSAHWIMADLAIWMAGHVSVPLYPTLNAETAGYILAHCEARLLFLGKMDGGTQSWNDFQRGLPEGLPMIGLPLSPRHDLPQWETLIERHEPLKNIAHRSIDAMATMIYTSGSTGRPKGVMHSFRSMTAGLHGFGALWKFTPDDRMLSYLPLAHVAERAAVESASMYFGFRVYFADRLETFQQDLKRARPTLFFSVPRLWTKFYLAICEKLPPAKLSLLLKVPVLSGLVKKKILRELGFDHMRIALTGAAPLPPDIIDWYRRLGLELLEVYGMSENFGNSHVGRPGQVRVGYVGTPTPGTLCRIAGNGELEVKSPSQMLGYYKQPEKTAEDVTPDGYFKTGDRGEIDGQGRLRITGRVKELFKTSKGKYISPVPIESKLNHPKIEASCVTGPTQPQPFVLLMPSADTYRALSDGAVSRDALGREFAELLEQVNATLEDHEKLDYAVVVKEQWTMENGFLTPTMKIKRGVIEERYLPLADFWKKAGSRVVWE
;
A
#
# COMPACT_ATOMS: atom_id res chain seq x y z
N MET A 1 31.76 16.13 -5.94
CA MET A 1 30.65 16.15 -6.91
C MET A 1 29.36 16.42 -6.17
N ASN A 2 28.65 17.48 -6.51
CA ASN A 2 27.38 17.83 -5.86
C ASN A 2 26.27 16.89 -6.38
N LEU A 3 26.07 15.75 -5.72
CA LEU A 3 25.02 14.75 -6.02
C LEU A 3 23.60 15.35 -6.06
N ASN A 4 23.41 16.54 -5.48
CA ASN A 4 22.10 17.18 -5.34
C ASN A 4 21.58 17.90 -6.60
N GLN A 5 22.43 18.35 -7.52
CA GLN A 5 21.96 19.04 -8.74
C GLN A 5 21.59 18.05 -9.85
N ASP A 6 22.27 16.91 -9.95
CA ASP A 6 22.03 15.88 -10.96
C ASP A 6 20.81 15.01 -10.68
N LYS A 7 20.20 15.09 -9.49
CA LYS A 7 19.05 14.28 -9.05
C LYS A 7 17.88 15.16 -8.56
N SER A 8 17.61 16.23 -9.25
CA SER A 8 16.57 17.19 -8.85
C SER A 8 15.16 16.62 -8.95
N ASP A 9 14.93 15.68 -9.86
CA ASP A 9 13.68 14.95 -10.09
C ASP A 9 13.95 13.53 -10.59
N LEU A 10 12.89 12.71 -10.73
CA LEU A 10 13.02 11.30 -11.09
C LEU A 10 13.54 11.08 -12.52
N LEU A 11 13.24 11.96 -13.48
CA LEU A 11 13.82 11.87 -14.82
C LEU A 11 15.33 12.14 -14.79
N ASN A 12 15.76 13.13 -14.04
CA ASN A 12 17.18 13.41 -13.85
C ASN A 12 17.90 12.27 -13.11
N CYS A 13 17.21 11.57 -12.17
CA CYS A 13 17.75 10.37 -11.54
C CYS A 13 17.97 9.25 -12.57
N LEU A 14 17.01 8.98 -13.46
CA LEU A 14 17.17 8.00 -14.54
C LEU A 14 18.37 8.37 -15.43
N LEU A 15 18.45 9.62 -15.90
CA LEU A 15 19.54 10.10 -16.75
C LEU A 15 20.91 10.03 -16.05
N HIS A 16 20.93 10.22 -14.74
CA HIS A 16 22.14 10.03 -13.94
C HIS A 16 22.63 8.58 -14.01
N TRP A 17 21.73 7.60 -13.75
CA TRP A 17 22.13 6.19 -13.78
C TRP A 17 22.42 5.68 -15.20
N GLU A 18 21.68 6.12 -16.20
CA GLU A 18 21.99 5.84 -17.62
C GLU A 18 23.42 6.25 -17.99
N ARG A 19 23.92 7.38 -17.46
CA ARG A 19 25.28 7.88 -17.74
C ARG A 19 26.36 7.20 -16.91
N HIS A 20 26.09 6.91 -15.62
CA HIS A 20 27.13 6.49 -14.67
C HIS A 20 27.17 4.98 -14.43
N ALA A 21 26.07 4.27 -14.69
CA ALA A 21 25.94 2.82 -14.48
C ALA A 21 25.10 2.15 -15.58
N PRO A 22 25.34 2.43 -16.90
CA PRO A 22 24.45 2.04 -18.00
C PRO A 22 24.19 0.54 -18.06
N GLU A 23 25.19 -0.30 -17.78
CA GLU A 23 25.12 -1.76 -17.87
C GLU A 23 24.65 -2.43 -16.58
N THR A 24 24.43 -1.66 -15.51
CA THR A 24 23.91 -2.22 -14.27
C THR A 24 22.44 -2.57 -14.42
N ILE A 25 22.05 -3.77 -13.98
CA ILE A 25 20.67 -4.23 -14.02
C ILE A 25 19.84 -3.40 -13.05
N TYR A 26 18.78 -2.81 -13.57
CA TYR A 26 17.81 -2.02 -12.79
C TYR A 26 16.55 -2.82 -12.50
N LEU A 27 15.91 -3.41 -13.52
CA LEU A 27 14.61 -4.08 -13.40
C LEU A 27 14.74 -5.57 -13.76
N SER A 28 14.10 -6.45 -12.98
CA SER A 28 14.09 -7.90 -13.19
C SER A 28 12.66 -8.41 -13.30
N GLN A 29 12.23 -8.75 -14.52
CA GLN A 29 10.86 -9.13 -14.85
C GLN A 29 10.73 -10.64 -15.05
N PRO A 30 9.95 -11.36 -14.21
CA PRO A 30 9.56 -12.73 -14.48
C PRO A 30 8.41 -12.79 -15.47
N TYR A 31 8.41 -13.85 -16.30
CA TYR A 31 7.36 -14.16 -17.24
C TYR A 31 6.66 -15.48 -16.89
N PRO A 32 5.40 -15.68 -17.33
CA PRO A 32 4.63 -16.91 -17.02
C PRO A 32 5.28 -18.20 -17.50
N ASP A 33 6.12 -18.15 -18.52
CA ASP A 33 6.88 -19.27 -19.09
C ASP A 33 8.14 -19.64 -18.26
N GLY A 34 8.38 -18.94 -17.15
CA GLY A 34 9.51 -19.17 -16.25
C GLY A 34 10.78 -18.39 -16.61
N ARG A 35 10.80 -17.69 -17.75
CA ARG A 35 11.91 -16.77 -18.06
C ARG A 35 11.94 -15.60 -17.10
N VAL A 36 13.15 -15.08 -16.83
CA VAL A 36 13.36 -13.80 -16.17
C VAL A 36 14.18 -12.93 -17.12
N VAL A 37 13.67 -11.74 -17.42
CA VAL A 37 14.36 -10.76 -18.26
C VAL A 37 14.87 -9.64 -17.34
N ASP A 38 16.13 -9.39 -17.44
CA ASP A 38 16.81 -8.31 -16.74
C ASP A 38 16.97 -7.12 -17.70
N TYR A 39 16.64 -5.92 -17.21
CA TYR A 39 16.80 -4.67 -17.96
C TYR A 39 17.82 -3.79 -17.25
N THR A 40 18.83 -3.35 -17.99
CA THR A 40 19.83 -2.38 -17.53
C THR A 40 19.26 -0.97 -17.52
N TRP A 41 19.96 -0.02 -16.85
CA TRP A 41 19.57 1.39 -16.88
C TRP A 41 19.50 1.93 -18.32
N ARG A 42 20.45 1.54 -19.18
CA ARG A 42 20.46 1.93 -20.59
C ARG A 42 19.23 1.42 -21.33
N GLU A 43 18.90 0.14 -21.18
CA GLU A 43 17.74 -0.46 -21.86
C GLU A 43 16.42 0.14 -21.41
N VAL A 44 16.28 0.42 -20.10
CA VAL A 44 15.09 1.11 -19.55
C VAL A 44 14.95 2.51 -20.15
N ALA A 45 16.04 3.28 -20.18
CA ALA A 45 16.04 4.64 -20.72
C ALA A 45 15.78 4.65 -22.23
N ASP A 46 16.40 3.73 -23.00
CA ASP A 46 16.20 3.62 -24.44
C ASP A 46 14.74 3.28 -24.79
N GLN A 47 14.16 2.25 -24.16
CA GLN A 47 12.76 1.87 -24.41
C GLN A 47 11.79 2.99 -24.04
N ALA A 48 12.00 3.64 -22.88
CA ALA A 48 11.16 4.77 -22.46
C ALA A 48 11.26 5.95 -23.45
N ARG A 49 12.45 6.27 -23.97
CA ARG A 49 12.63 7.31 -24.99
C ARG A 49 11.95 6.97 -26.32
N ARG A 50 12.01 5.72 -26.77
CA ARG A 50 11.35 5.26 -28.01
C ARG A 50 9.84 5.36 -27.88
N MET A 51 9.29 4.93 -26.75
CA MET A 51 7.86 5.06 -26.48
C MET A 51 7.45 6.54 -26.33
N ALA A 52 8.27 7.38 -25.69
CA ALA A 52 8.02 8.82 -25.62
C ALA A 52 8.01 9.48 -27.00
N ALA A 53 8.90 9.05 -27.92
CA ALA A 53 8.90 9.51 -29.30
C ALA A 53 7.57 9.14 -30.01
N TYR A 54 7.09 7.90 -29.83
CA TYR A 54 5.77 7.51 -30.33
C TYR A 54 4.66 8.37 -29.74
N LEU A 55 4.64 8.59 -28.40
CA LEU A 55 3.62 9.42 -27.76
C LEU A 55 3.57 10.86 -28.33
N GLN A 56 4.71 11.42 -28.70
CA GLN A 56 4.77 12.73 -29.35
C GLN A 56 4.11 12.74 -30.74
N THR A 57 4.13 11.61 -31.50
CA THR A 57 3.45 11.52 -32.80
C THR A 57 1.93 11.60 -32.67
N LEU A 58 1.38 11.32 -31.51
CA LEU A 58 -0.07 11.39 -31.25
C LEU A 58 -0.59 12.83 -31.14
N ASN A 59 0.31 13.82 -31.09
CA ASN A 59 -0.02 15.25 -30.99
C ASN A 59 -1.03 15.57 -29.86
N LEU A 60 -0.90 14.90 -28.72
CA LEU A 60 -1.74 15.17 -27.56
C LEU A 60 -1.40 16.55 -26.99
N PRO A 61 -2.36 17.30 -26.46
CA PRO A 61 -2.09 18.56 -25.77
C PRO A 61 -1.03 18.38 -24.67
N ALA A 62 -0.14 19.35 -24.49
CA ALA A 62 0.88 19.31 -23.44
C ALA A 62 0.24 19.12 -22.04
N GLY A 63 0.82 18.27 -21.23
CA GLY A 63 0.28 17.94 -19.90
C GLY A 63 -0.96 17.05 -19.90
N SER A 64 -1.30 16.39 -21.04
CA SER A 64 -2.41 15.43 -21.09
C SER A 64 -2.26 14.36 -20.04
N ASN A 65 -3.38 13.94 -19.44
CA ASN A 65 -3.41 12.81 -18.52
C ASN A 65 -3.43 11.50 -19.32
N ILE A 66 -2.47 10.62 -19.06
CA ILE A 66 -2.36 9.29 -19.65
C ILE A 66 -2.54 8.26 -18.55
N ALA A 67 -3.56 7.41 -18.71
CA ALA A 67 -3.87 6.38 -17.74
C ALA A 67 -2.91 5.18 -17.88
N LEU A 68 -2.60 4.54 -16.75
CA LEU A 68 -1.70 3.38 -16.68
C LEU A 68 -2.34 2.31 -15.80
N LEU A 69 -2.88 1.27 -16.45
CA LEU A 69 -3.59 0.17 -15.81
C LEU A 69 -2.75 -1.11 -15.87
N GLY A 70 -2.49 -1.72 -14.75
CA GLY A 70 -1.83 -3.03 -14.71
C GLY A 70 -1.19 -3.32 -13.38
N LYS A 71 -0.86 -4.59 -13.18
CA LYS A 71 0.01 -5.05 -12.10
C LYS A 71 1.44 -4.60 -12.34
N ASN A 72 2.23 -4.62 -11.28
CA ASN A 72 3.63 -4.25 -11.32
C ASN A 72 4.40 -5.05 -12.38
N SER A 73 5.13 -4.33 -13.20
CA SER A 73 6.04 -4.89 -14.21
C SER A 73 7.10 -3.86 -14.58
N ALA A 74 8.18 -4.32 -15.22
CA ALA A 74 9.22 -3.43 -15.74
C ALA A 74 8.62 -2.40 -16.72
N HIS A 75 7.73 -2.83 -17.58
CA HIS A 75 7.11 -1.97 -18.57
C HIS A 75 6.08 -1.01 -18.00
N TRP A 76 5.53 -1.29 -16.80
CA TRP A 76 4.75 -0.31 -16.06
C TRP A 76 5.60 0.92 -15.71
N ILE A 77 6.80 0.69 -15.16
CA ILE A 77 7.75 1.79 -14.82
C ILE A 77 8.25 2.48 -16.09
N MET A 78 8.59 1.72 -17.13
CA MET A 78 9.03 2.29 -18.42
C MET A 78 7.94 3.16 -19.07
N ALA A 79 6.66 2.76 -18.95
CA ALA A 79 5.53 3.54 -19.47
C ALA A 79 5.35 4.85 -18.70
N ASP A 80 5.47 4.82 -17.37
CA ASP A 80 5.42 6.02 -16.53
C ASP A 80 6.53 7.01 -16.92
N LEU A 81 7.75 6.51 -17.10
CA LEU A 81 8.89 7.30 -17.58
C LEU A 81 8.64 7.88 -18.99
N ALA A 82 8.09 7.08 -19.92
CA ALA A 82 7.78 7.53 -21.28
C ALA A 82 6.72 8.64 -21.29
N ILE A 83 5.70 8.54 -20.42
CA ILE A 83 4.67 9.56 -20.23
C ILE A 83 5.32 10.90 -19.81
N TRP A 84 6.22 10.85 -18.82
CA TRP A 84 6.91 12.04 -18.35
C TRP A 84 7.86 12.63 -19.40
N MET A 85 8.63 11.79 -20.11
CA MET A 85 9.54 12.21 -21.19
C MET A 85 8.80 12.86 -22.35
N ALA A 86 7.57 12.40 -22.64
CA ALA A 86 6.72 12.99 -23.68
C ALA A 86 6.03 14.29 -23.23
N GLY A 87 6.18 14.72 -21.98
CA GLY A 87 5.60 15.96 -21.46
C GLY A 87 4.19 15.80 -20.86
N HIS A 88 3.77 14.59 -20.53
CA HIS A 88 2.44 14.27 -20.05
C HIS A 88 2.41 13.91 -18.55
N VAL A 89 1.23 13.65 -18.01
CA VAL A 89 0.95 13.32 -16.61
C VAL A 89 0.47 11.88 -16.52
N SER A 90 1.04 11.09 -15.63
CA SER A 90 0.61 9.71 -15.43
C SER A 90 -0.55 9.62 -14.43
N VAL A 91 -1.53 8.76 -14.76
CA VAL A 91 -2.69 8.47 -13.91
C VAL A 91 -2.76 6.97 -13.68
N PRO A 92 -2.12 6.46 -12.62
CA PRO A 92 -2.13 5.04 -12.32
C PRO A 92 -3.50 4.57 -11.84
N LEU A 93 -3.95 3.43 -12.35
CA LEU A 93 -5.21 2.78 -12.00
C LEU A 93 -4.94 1.43 -11.32
N TYR A 94 -5.70 1.13 -10.28
CA TYR A 94 -5.64 -0.19 -9.66
C TYR A 94 -6.23 -1.25 -10.61
N PRO A 95 -5.54 -2.37 -10.83
CA PRO A 95 -6.04 -3.45 -11.69
C PRO A 95 -7.27 -4.17 -11.12
N THR A 96 -7.62 -3.87 -9.88
CA THR A 96 -8.76 -4.43 -9.12
C THR A 96 -9.99 -3.52 -9.10
N LEU A 97 -9.97 -2.39 -9.81
CA LEU A 97 -11.14 -1.49 -9.90
C LEU A 97 -12.29 -2.18 -10.64
N ASN A 98 -13.51 -1.95 -10.16
CA ASN A 98 -14.69 -2.30 -10.94
C ASN A 98 -14.91 -1.31 -12.09
N ALA A 99 -15.72 -1.70 -13.07
CA ALA A 99 -15.97 -0.92 -14.30
C ALA A 99 -16.49 0.49 -14.02
N GLU A 100 -17.42 0.63 -13.07
CA GLU A 100 -18.03 1.92 -12.73
C GLU A 100 -16.98 2.90 -12.16
N THR A 101 -16.18 2.44 -11.21
CA THR A 101 -15.14 3.27 -10.59
C THR A 101 -14.05 3.62 -11.61
N ALA A 102 -13.65 2.66 -12.45
CA ALA A 102 -12.68 2.88 -13.52
C ALA A 102 -13.17 3.93 -14.53
N GLY A 103 -14.41 3.79 -14.98
CA GLY A 103 -15.06 4.76 -15.89
C GLY A 103 -15.13 6.15 -15.29
N TYR A 104 -15.54 6.24 -14.01
CA TYR A 104 -15.52 7.51 -13.30
C TYR A 104 -14.13 8.16 -13.27
N ILE A 105 -13.10 7.40 -12.91
CA ILE A 105 -11.72 7.94 -12.83
C ILE A 105 -11.24 8.41 -14.20
N LEU A 106 -11.41 7.59 -15.25
CA LEU A 106 -10.97 7.93 -16.60
C LEU A 106 -11.68 9.17 -17.16
N ALA A 107 -12.98 9.29 -16.92
CA ALA A 107 -13.73 10.48 -17.29
C ALA A 107 -13.34 11.71 -16.46
N HIS A 108 -13.22 11.56 -15.13
CA HIS A 108 -12.88 12.65 -14.23
C HIS A 108 -11.48 13.22 -14.52
N CYS A 109 -10.47 12.35 -14.75
CA CYS A 109 -9.12 12.79 -15.11
C CYS A 109 -8.98 13.16 -16.60
N GLU A 110 -10.03 13.03 -17.41
CA GLU A 110 -9.97 13.33 -18.85
C GLU A 110 -8.83 12.59 -19.57
N ALA A 111 -8.70 11.29 -19.27
CA ALA A 111 -7.66 10.45 -19.85
C ALA A 111 -7.68 10.50 -21.39
N ARG A 112 -6.53 10.75 -22.01
CA ARG A 112 -6.37 10.82 -23.49
C ARG A 112 -5.84 9.53 -24.09
N LEU A 113 -5.26 8.67 -23.28
CA LEU A 113 -4.68 7.37 -23.65
C LEU A 113 -4.66 6.46 -22.44
N LEU A 114 -4.73 5.15 -22.66
CA LEU A 114 -4.59 4.12 -21.64
C LEU A 114 -3.48 3.15 -22.02
N PHE A 115 -2.46 2.99 -21.19
CA PHE A 115 -1.57 1.84 -21.22
C PHE A 115 -2.20 0.68 -20.46
N LEU A 116 -2.34 -0.47 -21.13
CA LEU A 116 -2.89 -1.68 -20.53
C LEU A 116 -1.78 -2.71 -20.31
N GLY A 117 -1.48 -3.00 -19.07
CA GLY A 117 -0.50 -3.99 -18.65
C GLY A 117 -1.12 -5.29 -18.15
N LYS A 118 -0.35 -6.02 -17.36
CA LYS A 118 -0.73 -7.30 -16.74
C LYS A 118 -1.97 -7.16 -15.84
N MET A 119 -2.92 -8.11 -15.95
CA MET A 119 -4.12 -8.18 -15.12
C MET A 119 -4.19 -9.54 -14.41
N ASP A 120 -4.66 -9.55 -13.16
CA ASP A 120 -5.07 -10.81 -12.49
C ASP A 120 -6.30 -11.38 -13.22
N GLY A 121 -6.37 -12.72 -13.36
CA GLY A 121 -7.45 -13.36 -14.13
C GLY A 121 -7.41 -13.07 -15.63
N GLY A 122 -6.39 -12.35 -16.12
CA GLY A 122 -6.15 -12.14 -17.56
C GLY A 122 -7.36 -11.54 -18.29
N THR A 123 -7.82 -12.22 -19.32
CA THR A 123 -8.93 -11.78 -20.20
C THR A 123 -10.25 -11.58 -19.45
N GLN A 124 -10.55 -12.37 -18.41
CA GLN A 124 -11.81 -12.25 -17.67
C GLN A 124 -11.88 -10.93 -16.91
N SER A 125 -10.86 -10.59 -16.15
CA SER A 125 -10.81 -9.31 -15.43
C SER A 125 -10.83 -8.12 -16.37
N TRP A 126 -10.20 -8.25 -17.53
CA TRP A 126 -10.27 -7.25 -18.59
C TRP A 126 -11.71 -7.07 -19.10
N ASN A 127 -12.42 -8.18 -19.40
CA ASN A 127 -13.79 -8.13 -19.89
C ASN A 127 -14.75 -7.40 -18.93
N ASP A 128 -14.51 -7.53 -17.65
CA ASP A 128 -15.28 -6.80 -16.64
C ASP A 128 -14.88 -5.31 -16.60
N PHE A 129 -13.59 -5.03 -16.60
CA PHE A 129 -13.05 -3.67 -16.55
C PHE A 129 -13.45 -2.82 -17.77
N GLN A 130 -13.35 -3.39 -18.98
CA GLN A 130 -13.57 -2.66 -20.23
C GLN A 130 -14.98 -2.05 -20.38
N ARG A 131 -15.97 -2.58 -19.63
CA ARG A 131 -17.35 -2.04 -19.65
C ARG A 131 -17.43 -0.60 -19.12
N GLY A 132 -16.43 -0.17 -18.35
CA GLY A 132 -16.34 1.19 -17.79
C GLY A 132 -15.49 2.14 -18.64
N LEU A 133 -14.89 1.68 -19.75
CA LEU A 133 -14.03 2.55 -20.55
C LEU A 133 -14.84 3.60 -21.30
N PRO A 134 -14.36 4.86 -21.37
CA PRO A 134 -14.88 5.84 -22.29
C PRO A 134 -14.80 5.36 -23.73
N GLU A 135 -15.86 5.60 -24.51
CA GLU A 135 -15.89 5.23 -25.92
C GLU A 135 -14.76 5.91 -26.69
N GLY A 136 -14.07 5.15 -27.53
CA GLY A 136 -12.97 5.64 -28.38
C GLY A 136 -11.68 5.99 -27.65
N LEU A 137 -11.51 5.65 -26.36
CA LEU A 137 -10.25 5.87 -25.65
C LEU A 137 -9.12 5.06 -26.31
N PRO A 138 -8.08 5.70 -26.89
CA PRO A 138 -6.94 4.99 -27.47
C PRO A 138 -6.21 4.16 -26.40
N MET A 139 -5.71 2.97 -26.80
CA MET A 139 -5.01 2.07 -25.89
C MET A 139 -3.72 1.53 -26.50
N ILE A 140 -2.74 1.26 -25.61
CA ILE A 140 -1.47 0.59 -25.95
C ILE A 140 -1.31 -0.61 -25.02
N GLY A 141 -1.06 -1.79 -25.59
CA GLY A 141 -0.74 -3.00 -24.83
C GLY A 141 0.71 -2.99 -24.36
N LEU A 142 0.94 -3.10 -23.05
CA LEU A 142 2.26 -3.42 -22.50
C LEU A 142 2.52 -4.93 -22.62
N PRO A 143 3.76 -5.39 -22.57
CA PRO A 143 4.06 -6.80 -22.38
C PRO A 143 3.26 -7.38 -21.21
N LEU A 144 2.75 -8.60 -21.35
CA LEU A 144 1.82 -9.25 -20.43
C LEU A 144 0.40 -8.67 -20.38
N SER A 145 0.03 -7.77 -21.31
CA SER A 145 -1.35 -7.33 -21.49
C SER A 145 -2.26 -8.51 -21.89
N PRO A 146 -3.51 -8.57 -21.41
CA PRO A 146 -4.49 -9.57 -21.86
C PRO A 146 -5.02 -9.32 -23.27
N ARG A 147 -4.65 -8.21 -23.93
CA ARG A 147 -5.10 -7.77 -25.25
C ARG A 147 -3.94 -7.71 -26.23
N HIS A 148 -3.90 -8.63 -27.18
CA HIS A 148 -2.86 -8.72 -28.23
C HIS A 148 -3.24 -8.02 -29.53
N ASP A 149 -4.48 -7.58 -29.68
CA ASP A 149 -5.03 -6.84 -30.81
C ASP A 149 -4.81 -5.32 -30.72
N LEU A 150 -4.30 -4.82 -29.61
CA LEU A 150 -3.90 -3.41 -29.45
C LEU A 150 -2.54 -3.14 -30.10
N PRO A 151 -2.21 -1.87 -30.40
CA PRO A 151 -0.82 -1.48 -30.64
C PRO A 151 0.06 -1.97 -29.47
N GLN A 152 1.06 -2.80 -29.76
CA GLN A 152 1.89 -3.43 -28.75
C GLN A 152 3.16 -2.62 -28.50
N TRP A 153 3.59 -2.56 -27.23
CA TRP A 153 4.79 -1.84 -26.79
C TRP A 153 6.02 -2.17 -27.64
N GLU A 154 6.32 -3.46 -27.82
CA GLU A 154 7.50 -3.92 -28.54
C GLU A 154 7.49 -3.42 -29.99
N THR A 155 6.36 -3.57 -30.70
CA THR A 155 6.22 -3.11 -32.08
C THR A 155 6.37 -1.60 -32.21
N LEU A 156 5.87 -0.84 -31.23
CA LEU A 156 5.94 0.62 -31.25
C LEU A 156 7.37 1.10 -31.02
N ILE A 157 8.09 0.54 -30.04
CA ILE A 157 9.48 0.94 -29.78
C ILE A 157 10.45 0.54 -30.89
N GLU A 158 10.21 -0.58 -31.58
CA GLU A 158 11.02 -0.99 -32.74
C GLU A 158 10.92 -0.01 -33.91
N ARG A 159 9.77 0.64 -34.08
CA ARG A 159 9.50 1.56 -35.21
C ARG A 159 9.90 3.00 -34.95
N HIS A 160 10.30 3.34 -33.72
CA HIS A 160 10.63 4.71 -33.36
C HIS A 160 12.04 4.81 -32.82
N GLU A 161 12.78 5.79 -33.31
CA GLU A 161 14.09 6.13 -32.75
C GLU A 161 13.93 6.76 -31.36
N PRO A 162 14.89 6.57 -30.45
CA PRO A 162 14.82 7.13 -29.12
C PRO A 162 14.80 8.67 -29.16
N LEU A 163 13.91 9.26 -28.36
CA LEU A 163 13.77 10.70 -28.26
C LEU A 163 15.09 11.35 -27.81
N LYS A 164 15.67 12.22 -28.64
CA LYS A 164 16.95 12.87 -28.37
C LYS A 164 16.84 13.94 -27.29
N ASN A 165 15.78 14.75 -27.36
CA ASN A 165 15.53 15.86 -26.45
C ASN A 165 14.28 15.56 -25.61
N ILE A 166 14.47 15.24 -24.37
CA ILE A 166 13.36 15.06 -23.41
C ILE A 166 12.77 16.44 -23.12
N ALA A 167 11.44 16.54 -23.08
CA ALA A 167 10.77 17.78 -22.74
C ALA A 167 11.20 18.26 -21.33
N HIS A 168 11.72 19.49 -21.29
CA HIS A 168 12.05 20.09 -19.99
C HIS A 168 10.77 20.34 -19.21
N ARG A 169 10.68 19.76 -18.02
CA ARG A 169 9.57 19.94 -17.09
C ARG A 169 10.03 20.72 -15.88
N SER A 170 9.23 21.71 -15.46
CA SER A 170 9.45 22.33 -14.15
C SER A 170 9.35 21.25 -13.07
N ILE A 171 10.20 21.30 -12.06
CA ILE A 171 10.12 20.42 -10.89
C ILE A 171 8.78 20.57 -10.15
N ASP A 172 8.11 21.71 -10.29
CA ASP A 172 6.79 21.98 -9.71
C ASP A 172 5.63 21.58 -10.64
N ALA A 173 5.93 21.13 -11.87
CA ALA A 173 4.89 20.62 -12.77
C ALA A 173 4.29 19.32 -12.22
N MET A 174 2.99 19.15 -12.45
CA MET A 174 2.30 17.91 -12.09
C MET A 174 2.90 16.73 -12.84
N ALA A 175 3.38 15.73 -12.10
CA ALA A 175 3.95 14.49 -12.61
C ALA A 175 2.93 13.37 -12.64
N THR A 176 2.11 13.26 -11.61
CA THR A 176 1.15 12.16 -11.47
C THR A 176 -0.09 12.57 -10.68
N MET A 177 -1.16 11.81 -10.88
CA MET A 177 -2.41 11.93 -10.15
C MET A 177 -2.81 10.56 -9.58
N ILE A 178 -2.79 10.42 -8.26
CA ILE A 178 -3.11 9.16 -7.56
C ILE A 178 -4.53 9.23 -7.03
N TYR A 179 -5.39 8.30 -7.46
CA TYR A 179 -6.76 8.24 -6.99
C TYR A 179 -6.87 7.47 -5.68
N THR A 180 -7.54 8.10 -4.70
CA THR A 180 -7.80 7.51 -3.38
C THR A 180 -9.31 7.39 -3.15
N SER A 181 -9.72 6.35 -2.41
CA SER A 181 -11.10 6.22 -1.95
C SER A 181 -11.40 7.31 -0.90
N GLY A 182 -12.13 8.33 -1.31
CA GLY A 182 -12.59 9.37 -0.39
C GLY A 182 -13.63 8.85 0.62
N SER A 183 -13.71 9.49 1.79
CA SER A 183 -14.76 9.26 2.79
C SER A 183 -16.19 9.58 2.27
N THR A 184 -16.30 10.26 1.13
CA THR A 184 -17.56 10.69 0.48
C THR A 184 -18.05 9.74 -0.60
N GLY A 185 -17.42 8.56 -0.77
CA GLY A 185 -17.84 7.52 -1.71
C GLY A 185 -17.14 7.56 -3.07
N ARG A 186 -16.93 8.72 -3.71
CA ARG A 186 -16.24 8.81 -5.00
C ARG A 186 -14.73 9.04 -4.83
N PRO A 187 -13.86 8.39 -5.65
CA PRO A 187 -12.43 8.59 -5.60
C PRO A 187 -12.02 10.04 -5.90
N LYS A 188 -10.98 10.52 -5.20
CA LYS A 188 -10.37 11.84 -5.40
C LYS A 188 -8.98 11.67 -6.02
N GLY A 189 -8.65 12.52 -7.00
CA GLY A 189 -7.34 12.55 -7.64
C GLY A 189 -6.36 13.45 -6.86
N VAL A 190 -5.41 12.85 -6.18
CA VAL A 190 -4.34 13.55 -5.44
C VAL A 190 -3.23 13.90 -6.42
N MET A 191 -2.99 15.20 -6.65
CA MET A 191 -1.99 15.68 -7.62
C MET A 191 -0.62 15.81 -6.97
N HIS A 192 0.41 15.24 -7.61
CA HIS A 192 1.80 15.37 -7.19
C HIS A 192 2.68 15.98 -8.26
N SER A 193 3.58 16.87 -7.84
CA SER A 193 4.66 17.41 -8.67
C SER A 193 5.88 16.48 -8.63
N PHE A 194 6.82 16.68 -9.57
CA PHE A 194 8.13 16.03 -9.50
C PHE A 194 8.84 16.34 -8.19
N ARG A 195 8.74 17.58 -7.69
CA ARG A 195 9.30 17.99 -6.39
C ARG A 195 8.71 17.16 -5.24
N SER A 196 7.40 17.04 -5.16
CA SER A 196 6.77 16.30 -4.04
C SER A 196 7.10 14.81 -4.04
N MET A 197 7.37 14.22 -5.22
CA MET A 197 7.79 12.82 -5.35
C MET A 197 9.23 12.58 -4.89
N THR A 198 10.12 13.56 -5.03
CA THR A 198 11.56 13.40 -4.69
C THR A 198 11.93 13.97 -3.33
N ALA A 199 11.21 14.98 -2.84
CA ALA A 199 11.58 15.71 -1.63
C ALA A 199 11.75 14.82 -0.38
N GLY A 200 10.89 13.81 -0.22
CA GLY A 200 10.97 12.84 0.89
C GLY A 200 12.17 11.91 0.82
N LEU A 201 12.62 11.56 -0.39
CA LEU A 201 13.69 10.58 -0.61
C LEU A 201 15.03 11.05 -0.06
N HIS A 202 15.31 12.34 -0.18
CA HIS A 202 16.53 12.92 0.40
C HIS A 202 16.61 12.67 1.92
N GLY A 203 15.50 12.86 2.62
CA GLY A 203 15.40 12.61 4.06
C GLY A 203 15.57 11.14 4.43
N PHE A 204 14.97 10.23 3.67
CA PHE A 204 15.12 8.79 3.87
C PHE A 204 16.55 8.31 3.67
N GLY A 205 17.26 8.86 2.66
CA GLY A 205 18.68 8.54 2.41
C GLY A 205 19.58 8.86 3.61
N ALA A 206 19.29 9.96 4.30
CA ALA A 206 20.03 10.32 5.52
C ALA A 206 19.76 9.36 6.69
N LEU A 207 18.56 8.76 6.76
CA LEU A 207 18.16 7.86 7.84
C LEU A 207 18.64 6.42 7.64
N TRP A 208 18.59 5.89 6.41
CA TRP A 208 18.71 4.45 6.16
C TRP A 208 19.88 4.04 5.27
N LYS A 209 20.67 4.98 4.75
CA LYS A 209 21.88 4.73 3.93
C LYS A 209 21.62 3.74 2.79
N PHE A 210 20.69 4.06 1.91
CA PHE A 210 20.47 3.27 0.70
C PHE A 210 21.68 3.27 -0.22
N THR A 211 21.91 2.15 -0.91
CA THR A 211 23.01 1.96 -1.85
C THR A 211 22.53 1.34 -3.16
N PRO A 212 23.27 1.47 -4.26
CA PRO A 212 22.95 0.79 -5.52
C PRO A 212 22.97 -0.75 -5.44
N ASP A 213 23.64 -1.33 -4.42
CA ASP A 213 23.67 -2.78 -4.20
C ASP A 213 22.40 -3.29 -3.51
N ASP A 214 21.52 -2.42 -3.08
CA ASP A 214 20.27 -2.81 -2.47
C ASP A 214 19.31 -3.46 -3.50
N ARG A 215 18.40 -4.27 -3.00
CA ARG A 215 17.42 -5.02 -3.77
C ARG A 215 16.06 -4.93 -3.12
N MET A 216 15.03 -4.74 -3.92
CA MET A 216 13.65 -4.69 -3.44
C MET A 216 12.73 -5.51 -4.34
N LEU A 217 11.73 -6.19 -3.75
CA LEU A 217 10.66 -6.86 -4.49
C LEU A 217 9.47 -5.92 -4.61
N SER A 218 9.05 -5.63 -5.84
CA SER A 218 7.84 -4.87 -6.18
C SER A 218 6.64 -5.80 -6.28
N TYR A 219 5.62 -5.58 -5.45
CA TYR A 219 4.43 -6.44 -5.43
C TYR A 219 3.16 -5.75 -4.93
N LEU A 220 3.24 -4.70 -4.10
CA LEU A 220 2.09 -3.86 -3.79
C LEU A 220 1.73 -3.02 -5.03
N PRO A 221 0.45 -2.65 -5.24
CA PRO A 221 0.09 -1.95 -6.47
C PRO A 221 0.89 -0.65 -6.69
N LEU A 222 1.54 -0.50 -7.84
CA LEU A 222 2.20 0.75 -8.26
C LEU A 222 1.20 1.93 -8.42
N ALA A 223 -0.10 1.64 -8.50
CA ALA A 223 -1.15 2.64 -8.39
C ALA A 223 -1.28 3.23 -6.97
N HIS A 224 -0.68 2.59 -5.96
CA HIS A 224 -0.67 3.07 -4.58
C HIS A 224 0.58 3.88 -4.27
N VAL A 225 0.41 5.00 -3.57
CA VAL A 225 1.51 5.90 -3.21
C VAL A 225 2.66 5.20 -2.49
N ALA A 226 2.38 4.21 -1.64
CA ALA A 226 3.41 3.51 -0.88
C ALA A 226 4.40 2.76 -1.79
N GLU A 227 3.92 2.05 -2.80
CA GLU A 227 4.76 1.35 -3.77
C GLU A 227 5.46 2.32 -4.72
N ARG A 228 4.78 3.38 -5.15
CA ARG A 228 5.40 4.44 -5.95
C ARG A 228 6.55 5.12 -5.21
N ALA A 229 6.37 5.44 -3.94
CA ALA A 229 7.41 6.08 -3.13
C ALA A 229 8.54 5.12 -2.77
N ALA A 230 8.19 3.93 -2.20
CA ALA A 230 9.17 3.02 -1.64
C ALA A 230 9.93 2.20 -2.70
N VAL A 231 9.31 1.89 -3.84
CA VAL A 231 9.93 1.08 -4.90
C VAL A 231 10.32 1.96 -6.08
N GLU A 232 9.37 2.53 -6.80
CA GLU A 232 9.65 3.24 -8.04
C GLU A 232 10.53 4.47 -7.81
N SER A 233 10.07 5.42 -6.99
CA SER A 233 10.81 6.66 -6.77
C SER A 233 12.12 6.43 -6.03
N ALA A 234 12.12 5.57 -4.99
CA ALA A 234 13.33 5.29 -4.24
C ALA A 234 14.38 4.54 -5.06
N SER A 235 13.99 3.55 -5.89
CA SER A 235 14.95 2.84 -6.75
C SER A 235 15.60 3.75 -7.77
N MET A 236 14.83 4.65 -8.40
CA MET A 236 15.40 5.64 -9.32
C MET A 236 16.34 6.62 -8.61
N TYR A 237 15.98 7.07 -7.41
CA TYR A 237 16.79 8.03 -6.66
C TYR A 237 18.11 7.42 -6.16
N PHE A 238 18.05 6.21 -5.57
CA PHE A 238 19.21 5.55 -4.93
C PHE A 238 19.94 4.58 -5.84
N GLY A 239 19.38 4.17 -6.98
CA GLY A 239 20.01 3.31 -7.98
C GLY A 239 19.92 1.82 -7.70
N PHE A 240 19.05 1.37 -6.79
CA PHE A 240 18.96 -0.03 -6.45
C PHE A 240 18.07 -0.85 -7.39
N ARG A 241 18.33 -2.18 -7.41
CA ARG A 241 17.63 -3.12 -8.30
C ARG A 241 16.23 -3.45 -7.79
N VAL A 242 15.28 -3.49 -8.73
CA VAL A 242 13.87 -3.89 -8.48
C VAL A 242 13.59 -5.23 -9.13
N TYR A 243 13.04 -6.16 -8.35
CA TYR A 243 12.49 -7.43 -8.78
C TYR A 243 10.97 -7.36 -8.76
N PHE A 244 10.31 -7.91 -9.77
CA PHE A 244 8.85 -7.98 -9.78
C PHE A 244 8.36 -9.35 -9.33
N ALA A 245 7.24 -9.37 -8.60
CA ALA A 245 6.48 -10.59 -8.35
C ALA A 245 5.65 -10.95 -9.59
N ASP A 246 5.60 -12.23 -9.95
CA ASP A 246 4.77 -12.66 -11.07
C ASP A 246 3.31 -12.78 -10.64
N ARG A 247 3.00 -13.69 -9.71
CA ARG A 247 1.64 -13.97 -9.24
C ARG A 247 1.66 -14.42 -7.77
N LEU A 248 0.48 -14.51 -7.18
CA LEU A 248 0.35 -14.85 -5.76
C LEU A 248 0.95 -16.22 -5.43
N GLU A 249 0.77 -17.20 -6.34
CA GLU A 249 1.25 -18.58 -6.17
C GLU A 249 2.78 -18.65 -6.22
N THR A 250 3.44 -17.79 -6.96
CA THR A 250 4.91 -17.75 -7.08
C THR A 250 5.57 -16.75 -6.13
N PHE A 251 4.78 -16.00 -5.35
CA PHE A 251 5.27 -14.91 -4.52
C PHE A 251 6.45 -15.29 -3.62
N GLN A 252 6.40 -16.45 -2.97
CA GLN A 252 7.49 -16.93 -2.13
C GLN A 252 8.76 -17.27 -2.93
N GLN A 253 8.59 -17.79 -4.15
CA GLN A 253 9.72 -18.07 -5.06
C GLN A 253 10.34 -16.76 -5.55
N ASP A 254 9.50 -15.79 -5.91
CA ASP A 254 9.93 -14.46 -6.34
C ASP A 254 10.68 -13.73 -5.22
N LEU A 255 10.20 -13.84 -3.97
CA LEU A 255 10.85 -13.28 -2.80
C LEU A 255 12.23 -13.93 -2.54
N LYS A 256 12.31 -15.26 -2.66
CA LYS A 256 13.59 -16.00 -2.56
C LYS A 256 14.54 -15.69 -3.70
N ARG A 257 14.05 -15.41 -4.92
CA ARG A 257 14.86 -14.97 -6.06
C ARG A 257 15.42 -13.57 -5.84
N ALA A 258 14.59 -12.64 -5.39
CA ALA A 258 14.96 -11.26 -5.13
C ALA A 258 15.97 -11.14 -3.98
N ARG A 259 15.87 -11.98 -2.95
CA ARG A 259 16.66 -11.88 -1.71
C ARG A 259 16.80 -10.42 -1.26
N PRO A 260 15.68 -9.74 -0.98
CA PRO A 260 15.67 -8.30 -0.80
C PRO A 260 16.52 -7.89 0.39
N THR A 261 17.22 -6.77 0.24
CA THR A 261 17.89 -6.07 1.34
C THR A 261 16.99 -5.03 1.97
N LEU A 262 15.99 -4.58 1.20
CA LEU A 262 14.95 -3.63 1.57
C LEU A 262 13.60 -4.29 1.31
N PHE A 263 12.70 -4.26 2.27
CA PHE A 263 11.35 -4.80 2.08
C PHE A 263 10.32 -3.95 2.81
N PHE A 264 9.34 -3.46 2.06
CA PHE A 264 8.17 -2.77 2.58
C PHE A 264 6.95 -3.66 2.45
N SER A 265 6.18 -3.81 3.54
CA SER A 265 4.97 -4.60 3.52
C SER A 265 3.89 -4.04 4.44
N VAL A 266 2.66 -4.45 4.16
CA VAL A 266 1.52 -4.20 5.04
C VAL A 266 1.50 -5.21 6.20
N PRO A 267 0.92 -4.86 7.36
CA PRO A 267 0.85 -5.72 8.55
C PRO A 267 0.35 -7.13 8.28
N ARG A 268 -0.65 -7.26 7.40
CA ARG A 268 -1.24 -8.53 7.04
C ARG A 268 -0.24 -9.55 6.48
N LEU A 269 0.69 -9.14 5.63
CA LEU A 269 1.69 -10.05 5.08
C LEU A 269 2.72 -10.44 6.13
N TRP A 270 3.15 -9.52 7.00
CA TRP A 270 4.00 -9.83 8.13
C TRP A 270 3.34 -10.85 9.08
N THR A 271 2.05 -10.66 9.37
CA THR A 271 1.24 -11.60 10.15
C THR A 271 1.17 -12.98 9.48
N LYS A 272 0.94 -13.03 8.16
CA LYS A 272 0.87 -14.28 7.40
C LYS A 272 2.20 -15.06 7.46
N PHE A 273 3.33 -14.39 7.32
CA PHE A 273 4.64 -15.03 7.48
C PHE A 273 4.86 -15.55 8.91
N TYR A 274 4.51 -14.75 9.92
CA TYR A 274 4.56 -15.15 11.32
C TYR A 274 3.78 -16.43 11.56
N LEU A 275 2.52 -16.46 11.13
CA LEU A 275 1.63 -17.61 11.32
C LEU A 275 2.13 -18.87 10.59
N ALA A 276 2.59 -18.74 9.34
CA ALA A 276 3.14 -19.86 8.57
C ALA A 276 4.41 -20.47 9.22
N ILE A 277 5.20 -19.66 9.92
CA ILE A 277 6.33 -20.18 10.69
C ILE A 277 5.86 -20.81 12.00
N CYS A 278 4.91 -20.20 12.71
CA CYS A 278 4.38 -20.72 13.98
C CYS A 278 3.65 -22.06 13.81
N GLU A 279 3.01 -22.29 12.68
CA GLU A 279 2.42 -23.58 12.33
C GLU A 279 3.46 -24.70 12.27
N LYS A 280 4.63 -24.43 11.64
CA LYS A 280 5.74 -25.39 11.54
C LYS A 280 6.58 -25.49 12.81
N LEU A 281 6.71 -24.39 13.52
CA LEU A 281 7.55 -24.22 14.71
C LEU A 281 6.82 -23.40 15.76
N PRO A 282 6.05 -24.03 16.68
CA PRO A 282 5.28 -23.33 17.70
C PRO A 282 6.12 -22.34 18.53
N PRO A 283 5.58 -21.17 18.93
CA PRO A 283 6.32 -20.11 19.61
C PRO A 283 7.06 -20.56 20.87
N ALA A 284 6.49 -21.47 21.65
CA ALA A 284 7.13 -22.03 22.85
C ALA A 284 8.42 -22.81 22.47
N LYS A 285 8.34 -23.65 21.43
CA LYS A 285 9.49 -24.43 20.93
C LYS A 285 10.55 -23.51 20.32
N LEU A 286 10.14 -22.52 19.54
CA LEU A 286 11.05 -21.51 19.00
C LEU A 286 11.76 -20.75 20.13
N SER A 287 11.02 -20.31 21.15
CA SER A 287 11.59 -19.59 22.29
C SER A 287 12.66 -20.42 23.02
N LEU A 288 12.44 -21.73 23.18
CA LEU A 288 13.43 -22.64 23.76
C LEU A 288 14.69 -22.75 22.90
N LEU A 289 14.54 -22.94 21.58
CA LEU A 289 15.65 -23.03 20.63
C LEU A 289 16.49 -21.74 20.58
N LEU A 290 15.84 -20.58 20.70
CA LEU A 290 16.52 -19.28 20.71
C LEU A 290 17.30 -18.99 22.00
N LYS A 291 17.10 -19.75 23.09
CA LYS A 291 17.87 -19.63 24.33
C LYS A 291 19.25 -20.29 24.25
N VAL A 292 19.47 -21.21 23.30
CA VAL A 292 20.75 -21.90 23.12
C VAL A 292 21.62 -21.11 22.13
N PRO A 293 22.74 -20.49 22.54
CA PRO A 293 23.46 -19.49 21.72
C PRO A 293 23.82 -19.93 20.29
N VAL A 294 24.48 -21.10 20.15
CA VAL A 294 24.88 -21.60 18.81
C VAL A 294 23.68 -21.99 17.97
N LEU A 295 22.72 -22.69 18.56
CA LEU A 295 21.50 -23.15 17.89
C LEU A 295 20.61 -21.96 17.48
N SER A 296 20.55 -20.91 18.31
CA SER A 296 19.83 -19.68 18.03
C SER A 296 20.23 -19.07 16.69
N GLY A 297 21.54 -18.92 16.45
CA GLY A 297 22.05 -18.35 15.19
C GLY A 297 21.65 -19.19 13.96
N LEU A 298 21.75 -20.51 14.07
CA LEU A 298 21.37 -21.43 12.98
C LEU A 298 19.85 -21.39 12.69
N VAL A 299 19.03 -21.39 13.73
CA VAL A 299 17.58 -21.35 13.62
C VAL A 299 17.12 -20.02 13.00
N LYS A 300 17.61 -18.90 13.48
CA LYS A 300 17.32 -17.56 12.91
C LYS A 300 17.69 -17.50 11.43
N LYS A 301 18.92 -17.90 11.08
CA LYS A 301 19.39 -17.90 9.69
C LYS A 301 18.53 -18.80 8.79
N LYS A 302 18.13 -19.99 9.29
CA LYS A 302 17.24 -20.90 8.55
C LYS A 302 15.87 -20.29 8.30
N ILE A 303 15.22 -19.71 9.33
CA ILE A 303 13.91 -19.08 9.21
C ILE A 303 13.99 -17.90 8.22
N LEU A 304 14.94 -17.00 8.38
CA LEU A 304 15.09 -15.85 7.49
C LEU A 304 15.36 -16.26 6.04
N ARG A 305 16.16 -17.32 5.82
CA ARG A 305 16.39 -17.86 4.47
C ARG A 305 15.13 -18.45 3.86
N GLU A 306 14.35 -19.20 4.64
CA GLU A 306 13.07 -19.77 4.15
C GLU A 306 12.07 -18.68 3.77
N LEU A 307 12.08 -17.55 4.46
CA LEU A 307 11.30 -16.37 4.13
C LEU A 307 11.88 -15.55 2.96
N GLY A 308 13.14 -15.78 2.55
CA GLY A 308 13.85 -14.95 1.57
C GLY A 308 14.45 -13.67 2.17
N PHE A 309 14.56 -13.57 3.49
CA PHE A 309 15.01 -12.39 4.23
C PHE A 309 16.43 -12.50 4.80
N ASP A 310 17.21 -13.45 4.31
CA ASP A 310 18.60 -13.69 4.78
C ASP A 310 19.58 -12.56 4.45
N HIS A 311 19.22 -11.64 3.58
CA HIS A 311 19.98 -10.41 3.26
C HIS A 311 19.27 -9.13 3.72
N MET A 312 18.14 -9.26 4.45
CA MET A 312 17.35 -8.10 4.87
C MET A 312 18.16 -7.15 5.75
N ARG A 313 18.20 -5.90 5.36
CA ARG A 313 18.86 -4.81 6.07
C ARG A 313 17.87 -3.81 6.64
N ILE A 314 16.80 -3.53 5.89
CA ILE A 314 15.73 -2.62 6.28
C ILE A 314 14.39 -3.30 6.00
N ALA A 315 13.61 -3.50 7.05
CA ALA A 315 12.27 -4.06 6.99
C ALA A 315 11.25 -3.02 7.45
N LEU A 316 10.31 -2.69 6.57
CA LEU A 316 9.32 -1.63 6.79
C LEU A 316 7.92 -2.20 6.88
N THR A 317 7.10 -1.63 7.75
CA THR A 317 5.67 -1.92 7.83
C THR A 317 4.87 -0.61 7.91
N GLY A 318 3.73 -0.55 7.24
CA GLY A 318 2.90 0.66 7.24
C GLY A 318 1.49 0.41 6.71
N ALA A 319 0.76 1.50 6.48
CA ALA A 319 -0.62 1.55 6.02
C ALA A 319 -1.68 1.07 7.04
N ALA A 320 -1.28 0.34 8.09
CA ALA A 320 -2.12 -0.06 9.23
C ALA A 320 -1.22 -0.43 10.43
N PRO A 321 -1.75 -0.48 11.66
CA PRO A 321 -1.00 -0.95 12.82
C PRO A 321 -0.62 -2.44 12.72
N LEU A 322 0.59 -2.80 13.17
CA LEU A 322 1.01 -4.20 13.33
C LEU A 322 0.96 -4.58 14.81
N PRO A 323 0.43 -5.79 15.17
CA PRO A 323 0.40 -6.22 16.56
C PRO A 323 1.78 -6.21 17.23
N PRO A 324 1.88 -5.69 18.45
CA PRO A 324 3.14 -5.60 19.20
C PRO A 324 3.92 -6.92 19.29
N ASP A 325 3.22 -8.01 19.56
CA ASP A 325 3.82 -9.34 19.73
C ASP A 325 4.49 -9.85 18.45
N ILE A 326 3.94 -9.47 17.29
CA ILE A 326 4.53 -9.82 15.99
C ILE A 326 5.81 -9.01 15.75
N ILE A 327 5.81 -7.72 16.09
CA ILE A 327 7.01 -6.88 15.99
C ILE A 327 8.13 -7.46 16.87
N ASP A 328 7.81 -7.81 18.11
CA ASP A 328 8.77 -8.41 19.04
C ASP A 328 9.25 -9.79 18.61
N TRP A 329 8.37 -10.58 17.97
CA TRP A 329 8.75 -11.87 17.41
C TRP A 329 9.81 -11.72 16.31
N TYR A 330 9.62 -10.80 15.35
CA TYR A 330 10.61 -10.52 14.30
C TYR A 330 11.92 -9.98 14.90
N ARG A 331 11.83 -9.12 15.90
CA ARG A 331 13.02 -8.62 16.61
C ARG A 331 13.84 -9.75 17.25
N ARG A 332 13.19 -10.76 17.83
CA ARG A 332 13.88 -11.96 18.33
C ARG A 332 14.60 -12.75 17.26
N LEU A 333 14.11 -12.73 16.03
CA LEU A 333 14.80 -13.31 14.87
C LEU A 333 15.97 -12.47 14.36
N GLY A 334 16.13 -11.26 14.87
CA GLY A 334 17.16 -10.30 14.43
C GLY A 334 16.70 -9.36 13.33
N LEU A 335 15.39 -9.29 13.05
CA LEU A 335 14.80 -8.39 12.07
C LEU A 335 14.01 -7.29 12.79
N GLU A 336 14.52 -6.06 12.77
CA GLU A 336 13.82 -4.91 13.33
C GLU A 336 12.82 -4.37 12.30
N LEU A 337 11.52 -4.47 12.59
CA LEU A 337 10.48 -3.87 11.77
C LEU A 337 10.34 -2.39 12.13
N LEU A 338 10.51 -1.53 11.13
CA LEU A 338 10.36 -0.09 11.25
C LEU A 338 8.96 0.31 10.77
N GLU A 339 8.16 0.86 11.65
CA GLU A 339 6.85 1.36 11.29
C GLU A 339 6.98 2.68 10.52
N VAL A 340 6.18 2.85 9.46
CA VAL A 340 6.09 4.08 8.66
C VAL A 340 4.64 4.54 8.60
N TYR A 341 4.45 5.85 8.66
CA TYR A 341 3.16 6.49 8.55
C TYR A 341 3.21 7.59 7.50
N GLY A 342 2.24 7.58 6.63
CA GLY A 342 2.03 8.56 5.58
C GLY A 342 0.71 8.32 4.86
N MET A 343 0.39 9.18 3.93
CA MET A 343 -0.84 9.14 3.15
C MET A 343 -0.57 9.57 1.72
N SER A 344 -1.57 9.41 0.85
CA SER A 344 -1.42 9.83 -0.54
C SER A 344 -1.13 11.32 -0.66
N GLU A 345 -1.71 12.14 0.19
CA GLU A 345 -1.60 13.59 0.18
C GLU A 345 -0.20 14.14 0.55
N ASN A 346 0.66 13.31 1.12
CA ASN A 346 2.07 13.66 1.37
C ASN A 346 3.07 12.68 0.75
N PHE A 347 2.66 12.00 -0.30
CA PHE A 347 3.46 11.00 -1.03
C PHE A 347 4.08 9.93 -0.10
N GLY A 348 3.33 9.52 0.93
CA GLY A 348 3.78 8.53 1.93
C GLY A 348 4.83 9.03 2.92
N ASN A 349 5.16 10.32 2.91
CA ASN A 349 6.26 10.90 3.67
C ASN A 349 5.77 11.74 4.86
N SER A 350 5.69 11.12 6.03
CA SER A 350 5.30 11.79 7.28
C SER A 350 6.18 11.36 8.46
N HIS A 351 5.99 10.16 9.00
CA HIS A 351 6.73 9.65 10.15
C HIS A 351 7.34 8.30 9.86
N VAL A 352 8.45 8.00 10.54
CA VAL A 352 9.21 6.77 10.32
C VAL A 352 9.94 6.31 11.57
N GLY A 353 9.91 4.99 11.83
CA GLY A 353 10.74 4.33 12.82
C GLY A 353 12.23 4.44 12.45
N ARG A 354 13.07 4.70 13.44
CA ARG A 354 14.52 4.73 13.26
C ARG A 354 15.14 3.46 13.81
N PRO A 355 16.15 2.86 13.12
CA PRO A 355 16.86 1.70 13.62
C PRO A 355 17.37 1.91 15.06
N GLY A 356 17.15 0.94 15.92
CA GLY A 356 17.56 0.99 17.33
C GLY A 356 16.72 1.93 18.22
N GLN A 357 15.72 2.64 17.69
CA GLN A 357 14.86 3.58 18.43
C GLN A 357 13.37 3.23 18.36
N VAL A 358 13.06 2.04 17.86
CA VAL A 358 11.66 1.59 17.71
C VAL A 358 11.00 1.42 19.06
N ARG A 359 9.89 2.12 19.25
CA ARG A 359 8.94 1.90 20.34
C ARG A 359 7.67 1.31 19.76
N VAL A 360 7.34 0.11 20.19
CA VAL A 360 6.16 -0.62 19.70
C VAL A 360 4.89 0.20 19.93
N GLY A 361 4.02 0.27 18.90
CA GLY A 361 2.81 1.09 18.93
C GLY A 361 3.01 2.57 18.57
N TYR A 362 4.24 2.95 18.19
CA TYR A 362 4.58 4.28 17.69
C TYR A 362 5.12 4.19 16.27
N VAL A 363 4.60 5.02 15.39
CA VAL A 363 5.02 5.09 13.97
C VAL A 363 6.32 5.89 13.75
N GLY A 364 7.05 6.16 14.83
CA GLY A 364 8.34 6.85 14.79
C GLY A 364 8.25 8.37 14.86
N THR A 365 9.29 9.03 14.39
CA THR A 365 9.45 10.49 14.40
C THR A 365 9.22 11.08 13.01
N PRO A 366 8.94 12.38 12.90
CA PRO A 366 8.83 13.03 11.60
C PRO A 366 10.05 12.79 10.71
N THR A 367 9.80 12.58 9.42
CA THR A 367 10.87 12.51 8.43
C THR A 367 11.55 13.88 8.31
N PRO A 368 12.83 13.94 7.90
CA PRO A 368 13.53 15.22 7.75
C PRO A 368 12.77 16.22 6.87
N GLY A 369 12.59 17.43 7.37
CA GLY A 369 11.83 18.50 6.72
C GLY A 369 10.31 18.45 6.94
N THR A 370 9.80 17.40 7.58
CA THR A 370 8.38 17.32 7.94
C THR A 370 8.12 17.95 9.32
N LEU A 371 7.13 18.82 9.39
CA LEU A 371 6.60 19.40 10.63
C LEU A 371 5.27 18.74 10.96
N CYS A 372 5.00 18.53 12.25
CA CYS A 372 3.74 18.00 12.71
C CYS A 372 3.31 18.66 14.02
N ARG A 373 2.01 18.65 14.28
CA ARG A 373 1.41 19.08 15.56
C ARG A 373 0.10 18.34 15.80
N ILE A 374 -0.34 18.32 17.03
CA ILE A 374 -1.66 17.83 17.42
C ILE A 374 -2.56 19.05 17.64
N ALA A 375 -3.64 19.15 16.88
CA ALA A 375 -4.64 20.20 16.99
C ALA A 375 -5.49 20.04 18.27
N GLY A 376 -6.25 21.07 18.63
CA GLY A 376 -7.07 21.08 19.85
C GLY A 376 -8.16 19.98 19.92
N ASN A 377 -8.59 19.44 18.77
CA ASN A 377 -9.51 18.30 18.68
C ASN A 377 -8.79 16.94 18.71
N GLY A 378 -7.45 16.93 18.89
CA GLY A 378 -6.61 15.73 18.87
C GLY A 378 -6.21 15.25 17.47
N GLU A 379 -6.54 15.99 16.43
CA GLU A 379 -6.16 15.67 15.04
C GLU A 379 -4.68 15.93 14.79
N LEU A 380 -4.02 15.00 14.12
CA LEU A 380 -2.67 15.18 13.62
C LEU A 380 -2.71 16.09 12.39
N GLU A 381 -1.95 17.17 12.41
CA GLU A 381 -1.70 18.06 11.28
C GLU A 381 -0.23 17.95 10.87
N VAL A 382 0.03 17.81 9.55
CA VAL A 382 1.36 17.56 9.00
C VAL A 382 1.66 18.56 7.88
N LYS A 383 2.87 19.12 7.88
CA LYS A 383 3.40 19.93 6.77
C LYS A 383 4.66 19.24 6.26
N SER A 384 4.51 18.54 5.13
CA SER A 384 5.57 17.73 4.51
C SER A 384 6.14 18.42 3.27
N PRO A 385 7.44 18.31 2.98
CA PRO A 385 8.00 18.74 1.70
C PRO A 385 7.45 17.95 0.51
N SER A 386 6.86 16.79 0.77
CA SER A 386 6.19 15.94 -0.22
C SER A 386 4.67 16.16 -0.30
N GLN A 387 4.18 17.29 0.24
CA GLN A 387 2.75 17.60 0.22
C GLN A 387 2.22 17.75 -1.21
N MET A 388 1.01 17.25 -1.45
CA MET A 388 0.32 17.32 -2.74
C MET A 388 0.14 18.76 -3.23
N LEU A 389 -0.06 18.91 -4.52
CA LEU A 389 -0.51 20.19 -5.13
C LEU A 389 -1.96 20.52 -4.79
N GLY A 390 -2.77 19.50 -4.50
CA GLY A 390 -4.18 19.57 -4.16
C GLY A 390 -4.96 18.42 -4.78
N TYR A 391 -6.28 18.45 -4.61
CA TYR A 391 -7.21 17.50 -5.25
C TYR A 391 -7.63 18.03 -6.63
N TYR A 392 -7.52 17.19 -7.64
CA TYR A 392 -7.88 17.53 -9.01
C TYR A 392 -9.33 17.93 -9.13
N LYS A 393 -9.61 19.10 -9.72
CA LYS A 393 -10.95 19.69 -9.85
C LYS A 393 -11.71 19.88 -8.52
N GLN A 394 -11.02 19.92 -7.38
CA GLN A 394 -11.65 20.11 -6.07
C GLN A 394 -10.85 21.13 -5.21
N PRO A 395 -10.74 22.39 -5.64
CA PRO A 395 -9.97 23.43 -4.92
C PRO A 395 -10.58 23.73 -3.55
N GLU A 396 -11.91 23.72 -3.40
CA GLU A 396 -12.61 23.96 -2.14
C GLU A 396 -12.25 22.86 -1.12
N LYS A 397 -12.23 21.60 -1.56
CA LYS A 397 -11.84 20.48 -0.71
C LYS A 397 -10.37 20.56 -0.31
N THR A 398 -9.52 21.01 -1.22
CA THR A 398 -8.10 21.25 -0.91
C THR A 398 -7.96 22.33 0.16
N ALA A 399 -8.68 23.44 0.04
CA ALA A 399 -8.66 24.54 1.02
C ALA A 399 -9.25 24.10 2.38
N GLU A 400 -10.26 23.24 2.39
CA GLU A 400 -10.84 22.66 3.63
C GLU A 400 -9.81 21.82 4.39
N ASP A 401 -9.03 20.98 3.66
CA ASP A 401 -8.11 20.00 4.26
C ASP A 401 -6.72 20.59 4.57
N VAL A 402 -6.45 21.84 4.20
CA VAL A 402 -5.18 22.54 4.50
C VAL A 402 -5.45 23.75 5.39
N THR A 403 -4.69 23.90 6.47
CA THR A 403 -4.79 25.06 7.36
C THR A 403 -4.20 26.32 6.71
N PRO A 404 -4.56 27.53 7.16
CA PRO A 404 -4.01 28.78 6.61
C PRO A 404 -2.47 28.88 6.67
N ASP A 405 -1.83 28.23 7.64
CA ASP A 405 -0.37 28.17 7.80
C ASP A 405 0.26 26.94 7.08
N GLY A 406 -0.53 26.22 6.25
CA GLY A 406 -0.07 25.22 5.30
C GLY A 406 0.10 23.80 5.85
N TYR A 407 -0.48 23.48 7.01
CA TYR A 407 -0.55 22.09 7.48
C TYR A 407 -1.72 21.36 6.86
N PHE A 408 -1.49 20.12 6.44
CA PHE A 408 -2.52 19.22 5.99
C PHE A 408 -3.20 18.54 7.19
N LYS A 409 -4.53 18.57 7.23
CA LYS A 409 -5.35 17.90 8.24
C LYS A 409 -5.50 16.43 7.85
N THR A 410 -4.85 15.54 8.60
CA THR A 410 -4.75 14.13 8.20
C THR A 410 -6.04 13.34 8.39
N GLY A 411 -6.96 13.81 9.20
CA GLY A 411 -8.13 13.07 9.66
C GLY A 411 -7.79 11.98 10.68
N ASP A 412 -6.50 11.78 11.01
CA ASP A 412 -6.06 10.83 12.03
C ASP A 412 -5.85 11.55 13.35
N ARG A 413 -6.16 10.89 14.46
CA ARG A 413 -5.85 11.36 15.81
C ARG A 413 -4.53 10.75 16.28
N GLY A 414 -3.77 11.52 17.04
CA GLY A 414 -2.50 11.03 17.53
C GLY A 414 -2.03 11.71 18.80
N GLU A 415 -0.95 11.17 19.34
CA GLU A 415 -0.22 11.68 20.49
C GLU A 415 1.27 11.65 20.20
N ILE A 416 1.98 12.67 20.62
CA ILE A 416 3.43 12.79 20.47
C ILE A 416 4.07 12.66 21.85
N ASP A 417 4.99 11.71 22.02
CA ASP A 417 5.69 11.52 23.28
C ASP A 417 6.86 12.51 23.47
N GLY A 418 7.47 12.48 24.65
CA GLY A 418 8.59 13.37 25.00
C GLY A 418 9.86 13.18 24.14
N GLN A 419 9.91 12.17 23.27
CA GLN A 419 10.98 11.94 22.30
C GLN A 419 10.56 12.29 20.85
N GLY A 420 9.39 12.90 20.68
CA GLY A 420 8.84 13.30 19.39
C GLY A 420 8.29 12.15 18.55
N ARG A 421 8.06 10.96 19.15
CA ARG A 421 7.47 9.82 18.43
C ARG A 421 5.95 9.93 18.44
N LEU A 422 5.34 9.69 17.27
CA LEU A 422 3.90 9.72 17.06
C LEU A 422 3.29 8.34 17.35
N ARG A 423 2.20 8.33 18.09
CA ARG A 423 1.26 7.21 18.21
C ARG A 423 -0.07 7.61 17.58
N ILE A 424 -0.57 6.84 16.62
CA ILE A 424 -1.91 7.02 16.06
C ILE A 424 -2.92 6.38 17.01
N THR A 425 -3.92 7.15 17.43
CA THR A 425 -4.95 6.72 18.40
C THR A 425 -6.33 6.54 17.76
N GLY A 426 -6.47 6.78 16.44
CA GLY A 426 -7.68 6.55 15.70
C GLY A 426 -7.90 7.55 14.57
N ARG A 427 -9.15 7.62 14.08
CA ARG A 427 -9.57 8.60 13.08
C ARG A 427 -10.60 9.56 13.65
N VAL A 428 -10.50 10.84 13.29
CA VAL A 428 -11.43 11.88 13.76
C VAL A 428 -12.88 11.55 13.37
N LYS A 429 -13.10 11.10 12.12
CA LYS A 429 -14.43 10.80 11.58
C LYS A 429 -14.97 9.41 11.92
N GLU A 430 -14.12 8.50 12.46
CA GLU A 430 -14.54 7.14 12.80
C GLU A 430 -14.82 6.95 14.30
N LEU A 431 -14.63 8.02 15.08
CA LEU A 431 -15.08 8.02 16.47
C LEU A 431 -16.59 7.95 16.53
N PHE A 432 -17.09 7.00 17.26
CA PHE A 432 -18.52 6.97 17.58
C PHE A 432 -18.77 7.10 19.08
N LYS A 433 -19.98 7.54 19.43
CA LYS A 433 -20.37 7.77 20.81
C LYS A 433 -21.37 6.69 21.24
N THR A 434 -21.07 5.99 22.31
CA THR A 434 -22.00 5.03 22.92
C THR A 434 -23.20 5.75 23.55
N SER A 435 -24.29 5.00 23.86
CA SER A 435 -25.46 5.55 24.57
C SER A 435 -25.11 6.08 25.99
N LYS A 436 -24.00 5.61 26.55
CA LYS A 436 -23.45 6.12 27.84
C LYS A 436 -22.60 7.40 27.68
N GLY A 437 -22.54 7.96 26.47
CA GLY A 437 -21.81 9.19 26.21
C GLY A 437 -20.30 9.05 26.06
N LYS A 438 -19.76 7.83 26.02
CA LYS A 438 -18.31 7.55 25.85
C LYS A 438 -17.92 7.46 24.39
N TYR A 439 -16.79 8.07 24.03
CA TYR A 439 -16.24 7.96 22.66
C TYR A 439 -15.40 6.69 22.54
N ILE A 440 -15.59 5.98 21.44
CA ILE A 440 -14.87 4.77 21.07
C ILE A 440 -14.07 5.05 19.80
N SER A 441 -12.79 4.66 19.82
CA SER A 441 -11.93 4.62 18.63
C SER A 441 -11.84 3.17 18.14
N PRO A 442 -12.48 2.81 17.01
CA PRO A 442 -12.59 1.39 16.62
C PRO A 442 -11.26 0.79 16.17
N VAL A 443 -10.43 1.52 15.41
CA VAL A 443 -9.23 1.00 14.78
C VAL A 443 -8.21 0.40 15.77
N PRO A 444 -7.89 1.02 16.92
CA PRO A 444 -7.02 0.41 17.94
C PRO A 444 -7.56 -0.90 18.51
N ILE A 445 -8.88 -1.05 18.60
CA ILE A 445 -9.52 -2.28 19.09
C ILE A 445 -9.46 -3.35 18.00
N GLU A 446 -9.79 -3.00 16.75
CA GLU A 446 -9.71 -3.90 15.58
C GLU A 446 -8.31 -4.46 15.38
N SER A 447 -7.28 -3.66 15.61
CA SER A 447 -5.89 -4.12 15.50
C SER A 447 -5.52 -5.23 16.49
N LYS A 448 -6.26 -5.36 17.61
CA LYS A 448 -6.09 -6.42 18.61
C LYS A 448 -6.87 -7.70 18.27
N LEU A 449 -7.84 -7.63 17.34
CA LEU A 449 -8.67 -8.76 16.91
C LEU A 449 -8.05 -9.59 15.77
N ASN A 450 -6.73 -9.44 15.54
CA ASN A 450 -6.02 -10.23 14.53
C ASN A 450 -6.03 -11.72 14.88
N HIS A 451 -6.62 -12.51 14.00
CA HIS A 451 -6.72 -13.97 14.18
C HIS A 451 -6.62 -14.68 12.81
N PRO A 452 -5.95 -15.86 12.69
CA PRO A 452 -5.76 -16.55 11.41
C PRO A 452 -7.06 -16.84 10.65
N LYS A 453 -8.14 -17.06 11.39
CA LYS A 453 -9.46 -17.39 10.86
C LYS A 453 -10.34 -16.17 10.57
N ILE A 454 -9.86 -14.96 10.87
CA ILE A 454 -10.56 -13.69 10.63
C ILE A 454 -9.85 -12.95 9.50
N GLU A 455 -10.60 -12.58 8.47
CA GLU A 455 -10.14 -11.78 7.34
C GLU A 455 -10.20 -10.29 7.64
N ALA A 456 -11.31 -9.84 8.22
CA ALA A 456 -11.53 -8.45 8.61
C ALA A 456 -12.44 -8.36 9.84
N SER A 457 -12.29 -7.28 10.58
CA SER A 457 -13.15 -6.94 11.71
C SER A 457 -13.64 -5.50 11.61
N CYS A 458 -14.85 -5.24 12.10
CA CYS A 458 -15.42 -3.90 12.18
C CYS A 458 -16.02 -3.69 13.57
N VAL A 459 -15.36 -2.89 14.40
CA VAL A 459 -15.87 -2.50 15.72
C VAL A 459 -16.82 -1.33 15.55
N THR A 460 -18.03 -1.48 16.04
CA THR A 460 -19.10 -0.49 15.94
C THR A 460 -20.04 -0.56 17.16
N GLY A 461 -21.11 0.25 17.17
CA GLY A 461 -22.11 0.29 18.23
C GLY A 461 -22.48 1.72 18.62
N PRO A 462 -22.61 2.67 17.63
CA PRO A 462 -23.17 3.97 17.94
C PRO A 462 -24.55 3.75 18.56
N THR A 463 -24.84 4.48 19.63
CA THR A 463 -26.07 4.35 20.41
C THR A 463 -26.23 3.07 21.27
N GLN A 464 -25.37 2.07 21.14
CA GLN A 464 -25.33 0.91 22.04
C GLN A 464 -24.61 1.26 23.39
N PRO A 465 -24.95 0.61 24.51
CA PRO A 465 -24.29 0.83 25.79
C PRO A 465 -22.81 0.45 25.82
N GLN A 466 -22.42 -0.52 24.99
CA GLN A 466 -21.06 -1.01 24.76
C GLN A 466 -20.86 -1.25 23.27
N PRO A 467 -19.63 -1.12 22.74
CA PRO A 467 -19.33 -1.52 21.37
C PRO A 467 -19.46 -3.04 21.18
N PHE A 468 -19.67 -3.45 19.95
CA PHE A 468 -19.58 -4.85 19.52
C PHE A 468 -18.74 -4.95 18.25
N VAL A 469 -18.42 -6.16 17.83
CA VAL A 469 -17.60 -6.38 16.64
C VAL A 469 -18.27 -7.28 15.63
N LEU A 470 -18.17 -6.91 14.37
CA LEU A 470 -18.49 -7.76 13.22
C LEU A 470 -17.19 -8.45 12.79
N LEU A 471 -17.19 -9.77 12.69
CA LEU A 471 -16.05 -10.59 12.29
C LEU A 471 -16.35 -11.23 10.94
N MET A 472 -15.56 -10.91 9.93
CA MET A 472 -15.60 -11.63 8.65
C MET A 472 -14.56 -12.74 8.68
N PRO A 473 -14.96 -14.03 8.64
CA PRO A 473 -14.03 -15.14 8.54
C PRO A 473 -13.19 -15.10 7.26
N SER A 474 -12.00 -15.69 7.29
CA SER A 474 -11.18 -15.87 6.08
C SER A 474 -11.85 -16.84 5.10
N ALA A 475 -11.49 -16.75 3.82
CA ALA A 475 -12.03 -17.64 2.77
C ALA A 475 -11.81 -19.14 3.09
N ASP A 476 -10.66 -19.46 3.70
CA ASP A 476 -10.37 -20.85 4.13
C ASP A 476 -11.28 -21.26 5.30
N THR A 477 -11.56 -20.34 6.21
CA THR A 477 -12.49 -20.61 7.33
C THR A 477 -13.92 -20.78 6.84
N TYR A 478 -14.36 -19.98 5.88
CA TYR A 478 -15.69 -20.16 5.25
C TYR A 478 -15.80 -21.52 4.57
N ARG A 479 -14.79 -21.94 3.83
CA ARG A 479 -14.75 -23.29 3.22
C ARG A 479 -14.82 -24.39 4.28
N ALA A 480 -13.97 -24.31 5.30
CA ALA A 480 -13.94 -25.28 6.40
C ALA A 480 -15.28 -25.39 7.16
N LEU A 481 -16.01 -24.28 7.30
CA LEU A 481 -17.37 -24.25 7.86
C LEU A 481 -18.39 -24.92 6.90
N SER A 482 -18.30 -24.61 5.61
CA SER A 482 -19.18 -25.16 4.56
C SER A 482 -19.00 -26.68 4.42
N ASP A 483 -17.74 -27.13 4.46
CA ASP A 483 -17.38 -28.56 4.30
C ASP A 483 -17.53 -29.35 5.60
N GLY A 484 -17.94 -28.68 6.71
CA GLY A 484 -18.10 -29.33 8.02
C GLY A 484 -16.80 -29.71 8.72
N ALA A 485 -15.65 -29.27 8.17
CA ALA A 485 -14.32 -29.51 8.77
C ALA A 485 -14.13 -28.77 10.10
N VAL A 486 -14.85 -27.65 10.27
CA VAL A 486 -14.90 -26.86 11.52
C VAL A 486 -16.36 -26.61 11.87
N SER A 487 -16.75 -26.88 13.12
CA SER A 487 -18.10 -26.60 13.60
C SER A 487 -18.25 -25.14 14.04
N ARG A 488 -19.47 -24.58 13.89
CA ARG A 488 -19.80 -23.23 14.41
C ARG A 488 -19.52 -23.12 15.90
N ASP A 489 -19.82 -24.17 16.68
CA ASP A 489 -19.60 -24.17 18.13
C ASP A 489 -18.12 -24.12 18.50
N ALA A 490 -17.27 -24.86 17.77
CA ALA A 490 -15.82 -24.83 18.01
C ALA A 490 -15.25 -23.43 17.69
N LEU A 491 -15.60 -22.89 16.52
CA LEU A 491 -15.14 -21.56 16.12
C LEU A 491 -15.74 -20.45 17.01
N GLY A 492 -16.98 -20.61 17.45
CA GLY A 492 -17.62 -19.69 18.39
C GLY A 492 -16.90 -19.63 19.74
N ARG A 493 -16.45 -20.76 20.28
CA ARG A 493 -15.62 -20.79 21.51
C ARG A 493 -14.29 -20.08 21.30
N GLU A 494 -13.62 -20.35 20.18
CA GLU A 494 -12.33 -19.73 19.84
C GLU A 494 -12.45 -18.19 19.72
N PHE A 495 -13.52 -17.71 19.10
CA PHE A 495 -13.77 -16.26 19.00
C PHE A 495 -14.22 -15.63 20.32
N ALA A 496 -14.92 -16.38 21.18
CA ALA A 496 -15.25 -15.92 22.52
C ALA A 496 -13.98 -15.75 23.38
N GLU A 497 -13.05 -16.71 23.31
CA GLU A 497 -11.76 -16.63 24.00
C GLU A 497 -10.92 -15.43 23.48
N LEU A 498 -10.89 -15.20 22.16
CA LEU A 498 -10.25 -14.02 21.56
C LEU A 498 -10.86 -12.73 22.12
N LEU A 499 -12.20 -12.66 22.18
CA LEU A 499 -12.91 -11.50 22.69
C LEU A 499 -12.57 -11.20 24.15
N GLU A 500 -12.45 -12.24 24.98
CA GLU A 500 -12.03 -12.12 26.38
C GLU A 500 -10.60 -11.61 26.52
N GLN A 501 -9.67 -12.17 25.73
CA GLN A 501 -8.27 -11.75 25.71
C GLN A 501 -8.14 -10.27 25.31
N VAL A 502 -8.86 -9.84 24.27
CA VAL A 502 -8.88 -8.45 23.83
C VAL A 502 -9.48 -7.55 24.90
N ASN A 503 -10.63 -7.92 25.46
CA ASN A 503 -11.30 -7.14 26.50
C ASN A 503 -10.46 -6.96 27.77
N ALA A 504 -9.60 -7.91 28.11
CA ALA A 504 -8.66 -7.78 29.25
C ALA A 504 -7.64 -6.64 29.06
N THR A 505 -7.46 -6.15 27.83
CA THR A 505 -6.53 -5.06 27.48
C THR A 505 -7.21 -3.73 27.20
N LEU A 506 -8.55 -3.67 27.34
CA LEU A 506 -9.36 -2.50 27.02
C LEU A 506 -9.89 -1.80 28.27
N GLU A 507 -10.11 -0.51 28.17
CA GLU A 507 -10.84 0.27 29.15
C GLU A 507 -12.29 -0.22 29.24
N ASP A 508 -12.94 -0.05 30.41
CA ASP A 508 -14.29 -0.59 30.62
C ASP A 508 -15.33 -0.14 29.59
N HIS A 509 -15.21 1.08 29.09
CA HIS A 509 -16.13 1.62 28.09
C HIS A 509 -15.82 1.13 26.65
N GLU A 510 -14.63 0.62 26.39
CA GLU A 510 -14.17 0.08 25.10
C GLU A 510 -14.43 -1.41 24.96
N LYS A 511 -14.73 -2.10 26.08
CA LYS A 511 -14.94 -3.55 26.09
C LYS A 511 -16.08 -3.94 25.15
N LEU A 512 -15.78 -4.91 24.29
CA LEU A 512 -16.73 -5.45 23.33
C LEU A 512 -17.76 -6.31 24.03
N ASP A 513 -19.05 -6.03 23.79
CA ASP A 513 -20.17 -6.74 24.41
C ASP A 513 -20.31 -8.16 23.83
N TYR A 514 -20.29 -8.24 22.49
CA TYR A 514 -20.39 -9.50 21.75
C TYR A 514 -19.68 -9.39 20.39
N ALA A 515 -19.48 -10.53 19.73
CA ALA A 515 -19.02 -10.62 18.36
C ALA A 515 -20.11 -11.19 17.46
N VAL A 516 -20.22 -10.70 16.24
CA VAL A 516 -21.09 -11.26 15.20
C VAL A 516 -20.24 -11.81 14.07
N VAL A 517 -20.37 -13.09 13.78
CA VAL A 517 -19.74 -13.71 12.62
C VAL A 517 -20.65 -13.48 11.43
N VAL A 518 -20.21 -12.63 10.49
CA VAL A 518 -21.02 -12.28 9.32
C VAL A 518 -21.05 -13.41 8.31
N LYS A 519 -22.19 -13.57 7.63
CA LYS A 519 -22.41 -14.59 6.62
C LYS A 519 -21.81 -14.21 5.28
N GLU A 520 -21.88 -12.92 4.93
CA GLU A 520 -21.43 -12.41 3.65
C GLU A 520 -19.94 -12.06 3.69
N GLN A 521 -19.18 -12.48 2.68
CA GLN A 521 -17.82 -11.98 2.48
C GLN A 521 -17.84 -10.53 2.01
N TRP A 522 -17.07 -9.67 2.68
CA TRP A 522 -16.88 -8.30 2.25
C TRP A 522 -15.87 -8.26 1.12
N THR A 523 -16.25 -7.68 0.00
CA THR A 523 -15.43 -7.57 -1.20
C THR A 523 -15.49 -6.14 -1.75
N MET A 524 -14.70 -5.89 -2.78
CA MET A 524 -14.79 -4.63 -3.52
C MET A 524 -16.07 -4.56 -4.37
N GLU A 525 -16.48 -5.71 -4.92
CA GLU A 525 -17.64 -5.84 -5.80
C GLU A 525 -18.94 -5.52 -5.07
N ASN A 526 -19.08 -5.99 -3.81
CA ASN A 526 -20.25 -5.66 -2.99
C ASN A 526 -20.12 -4.34 -2.21
N GLY A 527 -19.01 -3.62 -2.44
CA GLY A 527 -18.82 -2.27 -1.93
C GLY A 527 -18.35 -2.16 -0.48
N PHE A 528 -18.13 -3.25 0.24
CA PHE A 528 -17.67 -3.23 1.64
C PHE A 528 -16.17 -2.95 1.80
N LEU A 529 -15.37 -3.21 0.76
CA LEU A 529 -13.93 -2.94 0.80
C LEU A 529 -13.52 -1.86 -0.21
N THR A 530 -12.43 -1.19 0.10
CA THR A 530 -11.72 -0.30 -0.83
C THR A 530 -10.83 -1.12 -1.78
N PRO A 531 -10.31 -0.55 -2.90
CA PRO A 531 -9.29 -1.19 -3.73
C PRO A 531 -8.00 -1.58 -2.99
N THR A 532 -7.76 -0.99 -1.84
CA THR A 532 -6.63 -1.32 -0.95
C THR A 532 -7.03 -2.30 0.17
N MET A 533 -8.17 -2.99 0.02
CA MET A 533 -8.69 -4.00 0.95
C MET A 533 -8.99 -3.47 2.37
N LYS A 534 -9.21 -2.16 2.52
CA LYS A 534 -9.67 -1.55 3.78
C LYS A 534 -11.20 -1.57 3.83
N ILE A 535 -11.76 -1.81 5.01
CA ILE A 535 -13.22 -1.78 5.22
C ILE A 535 -13.78 -0.37 4.97
N LYS A 536 -14.94 -0.32 4.34
CA LYS A 536 -15.76 0.90 4.24
C LYS A 536 -16.76 0.89 5.40
N ARG A 537 -16.32 1.36 6.56
CA ARG A 537 -17.10 1.31 7.81
C ARG A 537 -18.53 1.80 7.65
N GLY A 538 -18.75 2.95 7.03
CA GLY A 538 -20.10 3.50 6.85
C GLY A 538 -21.03 2.55 6.10
N VAL A 539 -20.56 1.87 5.04
CA VAL A 539 -21.35 0.88 4.28
C VAL A 539 -21.67 -0.33 5.15
N ILE A 540 -20.69 -0.80 5.93
CA ILE A 540 -20.86 -1.91 6.87
C ILE A 540 -21.89 -1.53 7.95
N GLU A 541 -21.77 -0.36 8.52
CA GLU A 541 -22.70 0.14 9.55
C GLU A 541 -24.11 0.30 9.00
N GLU A 542 -24.29 0.87 7.82
CA GLU A 542 -25.59 0.99 7.17
C GLU A 542 -26.29 -0.37 7.02
N ARG A 543 -25.53 -1.40 6.65
CA ARG A 543 -26.03 -2.77 6.46
C ARG A 543 -26.38 -3.46 7.77
N TYR A 544 -25.51 -3.34 8.80
CA TYR A 544 -25.54 -4.24 9.95
C TYR A 544 -26.07 -3.60 11.26
N LEU A 545 -25.97 -2.27 11.43
CA LEU A 545 -26.48 -1.62 12.65
C LEU A 545 -27.99 -1.83 12.89
N PRO A 546 -28.85 -1.90 11.87
CA PRO A 546 -30.27 -2.21 12.10
C PRO A 546 -30.53 -3.56 12.78
N LEU A 547 -29.57 -4.50 12.71
CA LEU A 547 -29.67 -5.83 13.30
C LEU A 547 -29.08 -5.92 14.73
N ALA A 548 -28.42 -4.87 15.22
CA ALA A 548 -27.69 -4.88 16.49
C ALA A 548 -28.56 -5.27 17.69
N ASP A 549 -29.78 -4.73 17.79
CA ASP A 549 -30.70 -5.03 18.89
C ASP A 549 -31.22 -6.47 18.86
N PHE A 550 -31.37 -7.05 17.67
CA PHE A 550 -31.73 -8.46 17.49
C PHE A 550 -30.60 -9.37 18.00
N TRP A 551 -29.38 -9.11 17.61
CA TRP A 551 -28.21 -9.89 18.03
C TRP A 551 -27.95 -9.79 19.53
N LYS A 552 -28.13 -8.60 20.09
CA LYS A 552 -27.97 -8.39 21.54
C LYS A 552 -28.97 -9.21 22.36
N LYS A 553 -30.21 -9.36 21.87
CA LYS A 553 -31.23 -10.18 22.54
C LYS A 553 -30.90 -11.67 22.56
N ALA A 554 -30.04 -12.13 21.65
CA ALA A 554 -29.60 -13.54 21.63
C ALA A 554 -28.78 -13.94 22.88
N GLY A 555 -28.22 -12.96 23.61
CA GLY A 555 -27.50 -13.16 24.88
C GLY A 555 -26.23 -14.00 24.77
N SER A 556 -25.78 -14.32 23.54
CA SER A 556 -24.57 -15.08 23.28
C SER A 556 -23.36 -14.18 23.10
N ARG A 557 -22.21 -14.65 23.57
CA ARG A 557 -20.93 -13.94 23.40
C ARG A 557 -20.48 -13.87 21.94
N VAL A 558 -20.82 -14.89 21.14
CA VAL A 558 -20.62 -14.95 19.70
C VAL A 558 -21.93 -15.28 19.03
N VAL A 559 -22.39 -14.44 18.15
CA VAL A 559 -23.64 -14.57 17.39
C VAL A 559 -23.29 -14.89 15.94
N TRP A 560 -24.06 -15.72 15.30
CA TRP A 560 -23.96 -16.03 13.87
C TRP A 560 -25.09 -15.33 13.11
N GLU A 561 -24.74 -14.58 12.07
CA GLU A 561 -25.71 -13.96 11.15
C GLU A 561 -26.55 -15.01 10.42
#